data_51130058ee81ed9b5afd2f59edf43c9f
#
_entry.id   51130058ee81ed9b5afd2f59edf43c9f
#
_cell.length_a   1.000
_cell.length_b   1.000
_cell.length_c   1.000
_cell.angle_alpha   90.00
_cell.angle_beta   90.00
_cell.angle_gamma   90.00
#
_symmetry.space_group_name_H-M   'P 1'
#
loop_
_entity.id
_entity.type
_entity.pdbx_description
1 polymer ?
#
loop_
_entity_poly.entity_id
_entity_poly.type
_entity_poly.pdbx_seq_one_letter_code
_entity_poly.pdbx_strand_id
1 'polypeptide(L)'
;WTTTPWTLPGNVGLAVGPDVSYVRVRIDQPAGENWEGRGGANVGEEVILAKELFKEVIRHHATIVEEFPGSDLVGKSYEPLFPDAVDRGNSQTAWTILEADWVTTTDGTGVVHTAVMYGEDDYNLGMEVGLPAQHTVGMDGAFLSGTHSELDGRYVKECDDTIMDILMKSNLLYREKE
;
A
#
# COMPACT_ATOMS: atom_id res chain seq x y z
N TRP A 1 3.31 1.16 1.89
CA TRP A 1 4.65 1.51 1.42
C TRP A 1 5.20 0.46 0.47
N THR A 2 5.91 0.88 -0.57
CA THR A 2 6.64 -0.01 -1.49
C THR A 2 7.83 0.71 -2.11
N THR A 3 8.90 -0.02 -2.39
CA THR A 3 10.04 0.41 -3.21
C THR A 3 9.91 -0.07 -4.66
N THR A 4 8.87 -0.81 -4.97
CA THR A 4 8.62 -1.45 -6.28
C THR A 4 7.18 -1.17 -6.73
N PRO A 5 6.85 0.05 -7.20
CA PRO A 5 5.47 0.44 -7.56
C PRO A 5 4.79 -0.51 -8.54
N TRP A 6 5.54 -1.14 -9.45
CA TRP A 6 5.00 -2.10 -10.42
C TRP A 6 4.32 -3.33 -9.79
N THR A 7 4.52 -3.60 -8.48
CA THR A 7 3.81 -4.70 -7.79
C THR A 7 2.44 -4.28 -7.25
N LEU A 8 2.13 -2.98 -7.16
CA LEU A 8 0.88 -2.46 -6.61
C LEU A 8 -0.39 -2.96 -7.31
N PRO A 9 -0.42 -3.16 -8.66
CA PRO A 9 -1.58 -3.79 -9.29
C PRO A 9 -1.87 -5.22 -8.80
N GLY A 10 -0.86 -5.93 -8.29
CA GLY A 10 -1.00 -7.26 -7.68
C GLY A 10 -1.35 -7.25 -6.19
N ASN A 11 -1.69 -6.08 -5.61
CA ASN A 11 -2.03 -5.95 -4.19
C ASN A 11 -3.30 -6.72 -3.85
N VAL A 12 -3.22 -7.57 -2.84
CA VAL A 12 -4.35 -8.37 -2.35
C VAL A 12 -4.50 -8.37 -0.82
N GLY A 13 -3.56 -7.74 -0.11
CA GLY A 13 -3.57 -7.62 1.35
C GLY A 13 -2.68 -6.48 1.83
N LEU A 14 -2.85 -6.09 3.09
CA LEU A 14 -1.95 -5.22 3.82
C LEU A 14 -1.50 -5.94 5.09
N ALA A 15 -0.18 -5.97 5.35
CA ALA A 15 0.36 -6.57 6.56
C ALA A 15 0.73 -5.51 7.60
N VAL A 16 0.41 -5.79 8.87
CA VAL A 16 0.74 -4.95 10.04
C VAL A 16 1.34 -5.82 11.15
N GLY A 17 2.22 -5.24 11.97
CA GLY A 17 2.70 -5.89 13.19
C GLY A 17 1.63 -5.79 14.28
N PRO A 18 1.12 -6.92 14.83
CA PRO A 18 0.03 -6.87 15.80
C PRO A 18 0.38 -6.11 17.08
N ASP A 19 1.63 -6.19 17.52
CA ASP A 19 2.15 -5.53 18.72
C ASP A 19 2.75 -4.13 18.45
N VAL A 20 2.80 -3.71 17.19
CA VAL A 20 3.29 -2.37 16.81
C VAL A 20 2.24 -1.34 17.18
N SER A 21 2.66 -0.20 17.76
CA SER A 21 1.78 0.94 18.00
C SER A 21 1.54 1.73 16.71
N TYR A 22 0.29 1.91 16.33
CA TYR A 22 -0.14 2.73 15.20
C TYR A 22 -0.84 4.00 15.67
N VAL A 23 -0.80 5.01 14.83
CA VAL A 23 -1.52 6.26 15.04
C VAL A 23 -2.41 6.57 13.84
N ARG A 24 -3.60 7.09 14.13
CA ARG A 24 -4.44 7.77 13.15
C ARG A 24 -4.15 9.26 13.26
N VAL A 25 -3.76 9.84 12.15
CA VAL A 25 -3.26 11.20 12.05
C VAL A 25 -4.16 11.98 11.10
N ARG A 26 -4.71 13.11 11.57
CA ARG A 26 -5.46 14.05 10.73
C ARG A 26 -4.53 15.11 10.20
N ILE A 27 -4.61 15.40 8.91
CA ILE A 27 -3.88 16.46 8.23
C ILE A 27 -4.57 17.80 8.51
N ASP A 28 -3.88 18.73 9.16
CA ASP A 28 -4.44 20.02 9.58
C ASP A 28 -4.11 21.15 8.59
N GLN A 29 -3.02 21.03 7.82
CA GLN A 29 -2.62 22.01 6.81
C GLN A 29 -2.08 21.29 5.58
N PRO A 30 -2.18 21.90 4.38
CA PRO A 30 -1.59 21.32 3.17
C PRO A 30 -0.07 21.19 3.31
N ALA A 31 0.52 20.41 2.41
CA ALA A 31 1.97 20.33 2.29
C ALA A 31 2.57 21.73 2.14
N GLY A 32 3.63 22.01 2.90
CA GLY A 32 4.31 23.30 2.83
C GLY A 32 5.09 23.49 1.53
N GLU A 33 5.61 24.71 1.30
CA GLU A 33 6.40 25.06 0.09
C GLU A 33 7.66 24.18 -0.11
N ASN A 34 8.10 23.49 0.94
CA ASN A 34 9.24 22.57 0.90
C ASN A 34 8.82 21.10 0.70
N TRP A 35 7.60 20.86 0.21
CA TRP A 35 7.17 19.51 -0.16
C TRP A 35 7.89 19.09 -1.45
N GLU A 36 8.73 18.08 -1.32
CA GLU A 36 9.46 17.47 -2.43
C GLU A 36 8.77 16.17 -2.83
N GLY A 37 8.62 15.96 -4.15
CA GLY A 37 8.00 14.77 -4.71
C GLY A 37 6.54 14.95 -5.11
N ARG A 38 5.97 13.87 -5.69
CA ARG A 38 4.57 13.78 -6.11
C ARG A 38 3.69 13.37 -4.92
N GLY A 39 2.41 13.72 -5.00
CA GLY A 39 1.39 13.31 -4.03
C GLY A 39 1.07 14.39 -3.00
N GLY A 40 0.44 14.00 -1.93
CA GLY A 40 0.01 14.84 -0.82
C GLY A 40 -1.26 14.30 -0.19
N ALA A 41 -1.63 14.83 0.95
CA ALA A 41 -2.93 14.58 1.57
C ALA A 41 -3.70 15.90 1.72
N ASN A 42 -5.01 15.82 1.61
CA ASN A 42 -5.87 16.98 1.76
C ASN A 42 -6.08 17.32 3.24
N VAL A 43 -6.34 18.59 3.52
CA VAL A 43 -6.72 19.02 4.88
C VAL A 43 -8.00 18.30 5.31
N GLY A 44 -7.96 17.70 6.50
CA GLY A 44 -9.04 16.90 7.07
C GLY A 44 -8.95 15.41 6.74
N GLU A 45 -8.11 14.99 5.79
CA GLU A 45 -7.82 13.57 5.58
C GLU A 45 -7.15 12.95 6.80
N GLU A 46 -7.46 11.68 7.04
CA GLU A 46 -6.83 10.88 8.08
C GLU A 46 -6.01 9.75 7.44
N VAL A 47 -4.79 9.58 7.95
CA VAL A 47 -3.88 8.51 7.52
C VAL A 47 -3.47 7.67 8.72
N ILE A 48 -3.19 6.38 8.50
CA ILE A 48 -2.75 5.45 9.53
C ILE A 48 -1.33 4.99 9.21
N LEU A 49 -0.45 5.03 10.21
CA LEU A 49 0.93 4.56 10.11
C LEU A 49 1.47 4.16 11.48
N ALA A 50 2.59 3.45 11.50
CA ALA A 50 3.29 3.15 12.76
C ALA A 50 3.72 4.45 13.45
N LYS A 51 3.48 4.54 14.76
CA LYS A 51 3.76 5.74 15.58
C LYS A 51 5.22 6.17 15.52
N GLU A 52 6.14 5.22 15.53
CA GLU A 52 7.58 5.48 15.48
C GLU A 52 7.99 6.23 14.21
N LEU A 53 7.28 5.96 13.10
CA LEU A 53 7.54 6.55 11.79
C LEU A 53 6.80 7.88 11.56
N PHE A 54 5.97 8.32 12.51
CA PHE A 54 5.17 9.54 12.38
C PHE A 54 5.98 10.76 11.93
N LYS A 55 7.10 11.03 12.60
CA LYS A 55 7.92 12.22 12.31
C LYS A 55 8.67 12.13 10.97
N GLU A 56 8.95 10.92 10.52
CA GLU A 56 9.66 10.70 9.25
C GLU A 56 8.71 10.77 8.07
N VAL A 57 7.55 10.15 8.18
CA VAL A 57 6.57 10.04 7.10
C VAL A 57 5.73 11.30 6.97
N ILE A 58 5.20 11.80 8.09
CA ILE A 58 4.29 12.96 8.09
C ILE A 58 5.09 14.25 8.05
N ARG A 59 5.05 14.92 6.91
CA ARG A 59 5.73 16.21 6.64
C ARG A 59 4.75 17.40 6.67
N HIS A 60 3.47 17.14 6.95
CA HIS A 60 2.43 18.14 7.09
C HIS A 60 2.28 18.56 8.55
N HIS A 61 1.63 19.71 8.78
CA HIS A 61 1.06 19.97 10.08
C HIS A 61 -0.13 19.02 10.28
N ALA A 62 -0.03 18.19 11.30
CA ALA A 62 -0.98 17.12 11.53
C ALA A 62 -1.13 16.81 13.02
N THR A 63 -2.31 16.36 13.40
CA THR A 63 -2.66 15.99 14.77
C THR A 63 -2.88 14.49 14.88
N ILE A 64 -2.23 13.84 15.86
CA ILE A 64 -2.55 12.47 16.23
C ILE A 64 -3.94 12.46 16.87
N VAL A 65 -4.89 11.79 16.23
CA VAL A 65 -6.29 11.69 16.67
C VAL A 65 -6.47 10.50 17.61
N GLU A 66 -5.76 9.40 17.34
CA GLU A 66 -5.89 8.15 18.07
C GLU A 66 -4.60 7.35 18.01
N GLU A 67 -4.34 6.56 19.04
CA GLU A 67 -3.25 5.59 19.11
C GLU A 67 -3.83 4.23 19.49
N PHE A 68 -3.40 3.16 18.81
CA PHE A 68 -3.91 1.81 19.00
C PHE A 68 -2.87 0.77 18.56
N PRO A 69 -2.95 -0.49 19.05
CA PRO A 69 -2.10 -1.58 18.58
C PRO A 69 -2.50 -2.03 17.18
N GLY A 70 -1.55 -2.62 16.43
CA GLY A 70 -1.81 -3.16 15.11
C GLY A 70 -2.88 -4.24 15.07
N SER A 71 -3.03 -5.01 16.17
CA SER A 71 -4.11 -5.99 16.33
C SER A 71 -5.52 -5.40 16.12
N ASP A 72 -5.74 -4.11 16.39
CA ASP A 72 -7.02 -3.44 16.16
C ASP A 72 -7.30 -3.17 14.68
N LEU A 73 -6.30 -3.27 13.81
CA LEU A 73 -6.45 -3.17 12.36
C LEU A 73 -6.74 -4.50 11.70
N VAL A 74 -6.28 -5.61 12.28
CA VAL A 74 -6.40 -6.95 11.69
C VAL A 74 -7.84 -7.31 11.40
N GLY A 75 -8.09 -7.85 10.21
CA GLY A 75 -9.41 -8.23 9.73
C GLY A 75 -10.26 -7.11 9.15
N LYS A 76 -9.84 -5.83 9.26
CA LYS A 76 -10.53 -4.74 8.56
C LYS A 76 -10.26 -4.83 7.08
N SER A 77 -11.26 -4.51 6.26
CA SER A 77 -11.14 -4.46 4.81
C SER A 77 -10.80 -3.05 4.32
N TYR A 78 -10.22 -2.97 3.13
CA TYR A 78 -9.91 -1.73 2.43
C TYR A 78 -10.28 -1.83 0.95
N GLU A 79 -10.37 -0.69 0.27
CA GLU A 79 -10.59 -0.63 -1.18
C GLU A 79 -9.26 -0.81 -1.91
N PRO A 80 -9.16 -1.76 -2.88
CA PRO A 80 -7.93 -1.97 -3.63
C PRO A 80 -7.58 -0.77 -4.51
N LEU A 81 -6.27 -0.51 -4.67
CA LEU A 81 -5.77 0.55 -5.56
C LEU A 81 -6.11 0.28 -7.04
N PHE A 82 -6.12 -0.98 -7.44
CA PHE A 82 -6.41 -1.46 -8.79
C PHE A 82 -7.49 -2.55 -8.72
N PRO A 83 -8.79 -2.18 -8.62
CA PRO A 83 -9.87 -3.12 -8.29
C PRO A 83 -10.09 -4.23 -9.33
N ASP A 84 -9.71 -3.98 -10.58
CA ASP A 84 -9.92 -4.91 -11.68
C ASP A 84 -8.70 -5.80 -11.98
N ALA A 85 -7.55 -5.53 -11.34
CA ALA A 85 -6.29 -6.20 -11.67
C ALA A 85 -6.20 -7.65 -11.18
N VAL A 86 -6.85 -7.97 -10.06
CA VAL A 86 -6.87 -9.31 -9.46
C VAL A 86 -8.29 -9.74 -9.19
N ASP A 87 -8.63 -10.96 -9.62
CA ASP A 87 -9.91 -11.57 -9.28
C ASP A 87 -9.89 -12.08 -7.83
N ARG A 88 -10.82 -11.62 -7.02
CA ARG A 88 -11.00 -12.09 -5.65
C ARG A 88 -11.27 -13.60 -5.56
N GLY A 89 -11.94 -14.15 -6.54
CA GLY A 89 -12.41 -15.54 -6.51
C GLY A 89 -13.26 -15.81 -5.26
N ASN A 90 -12.93 -16.89 -4.55
CA ASN A 90 -13.60 -17.29 -3.31
C ASN A 90 -12.86 -16.82 -2.03
N SER A 91 -11.81 -15.98 -2.16
CA SER A 91 -11.07 -15.52 -0.98
C SER A 91 -11.93 -14.67 -0.06
N GLN A 92 -11.91 -15.00 1.23
CA GLN A 92 -12.59 -14.23 2.29
C GLN A 92 -11.65 -13.17 2.89
N THR A 93 -10.35 -13.30 2.67
CA THR A 93 -9.29 -12.46 3.23
C THR A 93 -8.72 -11.46 2.24
N ALA A 94 -9.09 -11.55 0.94
CA ALA A 94 -8.67 -10.58 -0.06
C ALA A 94 -9.07 -9.16 0.35
N TRP A 95 -8.10 -8.24 0.22
CA TRP A 95 -8.20 -6.82 0.59
C TRP A 95 -8.59 -6.60 2.05
N THR A 96 -8.00 -7.42 2.93
CA THR A 96 -8.06 -7.20 4.37
C THR A 96 -6.67 -6.90 4.94
N ILE A 97 -6.65 -6.37 6.16
CA ILE A 97 -5.43 -6.14 6.94
C ILE A 97 -5.11 -7.43 7.69
N LEU A 98 -3.87 -7.89 7.54
CA LEU A 98 -3.36 -9.15 8.06
C LEU A 98 -2.30 -8.89 9.12
N GLU A 99 -2.17 -9.78 10.10
CA GLU A 99 -1.04 -9.74 11.03
C GLU A 99 0.20 -10.39 10.41
N ALA A 100 1.37 -9.81 10.67
CA ALA A 100 2.64 -10.40 10.27
C ALA A 100 3.76 -9.94 11.21
N ASP A 101 4.43 -10.89 11.85
CA ASP A 101 5.48 -10.65 12.86
C ASP A 101 6.75 -10.02 12.26
N TRP A 102 6.94 -10.15 10.96
CA TRP A 102 8.09 -9.61 10.23
C TRP A 102 7.94 -8.12 9.85
N VAL A 103 6.79 -7.50 10.09
CA VAL A 103 6.61 -6.07 9.85
C VAL A 103 7.48 -5.26 10.80
N THR A 104 8.33 -4.40 10.22
CA THR A 104 9.25 -3.54 10.97
C THR A 104 8.83 -2.07 10.93
N THR A 105 9.36 -1.29 11.87
CA THR A 105 9.19 0.17 11.96
C THR A 105 10.50 0.92 11.67
N THR A 106 11.45 0.27 10.99
CA THR A 106 12.75 0.87 10.66
C THR A 106 12.71 1.72 9.40
N ASP A 107 11.77 1.45 8.50
CA ASP A 107 11.53 2.21 7.27
C ASP A 107 10.07 2.08 6.82
N GLY A 108 9.65 2.91 5.86
CA GLY A 108 8.31 2.89 5.29
C GLY A 108 7.25 3.51 6.20
N THR A 109 6.15 2.82 6.40
CA THR A 109 4.98 3.29 7.17
C THR A 109 4.54 2.34 8.27
N GLY A 110 5.18 1.16 8.39
CA GLY A 110 4.70 0.08 9.27
C GLY A 110 3.45 -0.63 8.73
N VAL A 111 2.97 -0.26 7.54
CA VAL A 111 1.92 -0.97 6.82
C VAL A 111 2.52 -1.43 5.50
N VAL A 112 2.59 -2.75 5.31
CA VAL A 112 3.25 -3.35 4.15
C VAL A 112 2.20 -3.83 3.15
N HIS A 113 2.35 -3.42 1.91
CA HIS A 113 1.57 -3.91 0.79
C HIS A 113 1.95 -5.35 0.49
N THR A 114 0.96 -6.22 0.32
CA THR A 114 1.13 -7.66 0.05
C THR A 114 0.66 -7.99 -1.36
N ALA A 115 1.57 -8.55 -2.17
CA ALA A 115 1.31 -9.06 -3.51
C ALA A 115 1.89 -10.47 -3.65
N VAL A 116 1.05 -11.49 -3.44
CA VAL A 116 1.40 -12.91 -3.24
C VAL A 116 2.42 -13.45 -4.24
N MET A 117 2.38 -13.01 -5.49
CA MET A 117 3.23 -13.56 -6.56
C MET A 117 4.59 -12.86 -6.69
N TYR A 118 4.90 -11.84 -5.85
CA TYR A 118 6.06 -10.97 -6.07
C TYR A 118 7.01 -10.84 -4.87
N GLY A 119 6.74 -11.52 -3.76
CA GLY A 119 7.60 -11.58 -2.58
C GLY A 119 7.49 -12.93 -1.86
N GLU A 120 8.59 -13.42 -1.28
CA GLU A 120 8.59 -14.71 -0.55
C GLU A 120 7.73 -14.63 0.72
N ASP A 121 7.86 -13.55 1.48
CA ASP A 121 7.05 -13.34 2.68
C ASP A 121 5.57 -13.15 2.32
N ASP A 122 5.27 -12.41 1.23
CA ASP A 122 3.93 -12.22 0.71
C ASP A 122 3.31 -13.55 0.26
N TYR A 123 4.12 -14.41 -0.40
CA TYR A 123 3.67 -15.72 -0.85
C TYR A 123 3.33 -16.62 0.35
N ASN A 124 4.21 -16.70 1.34
CA ASN A 124 4.02 -17.53 2.51
C ASN A 124 2.77 -17.10 3.29
N LEU A 125 2.64 -15.80 3.58
CA LEU A 125 1.47 -15.23 4.24
C LEU A 125 0.20 -15.47 3.41
N GLY A 126 0.26 -15.22 2.11
CA GLY A 126 -0.88 -15.39 1.21
C GLY A 126 -1.40 -16.83 1.15
N MET A 127 -0.49 -17.83 1.11
CA MET A 127 -0.87 -19.24 1.14
C MET A 127 -1.48 -19.64 2.49
N GLU A 128 -0.96 -19.11 3.59
CA GLU A 128 -1.46 -19.41 4.94
C GLU A 128 -2.90 -18.90 5.13
N VAL A 129 -3.18 -17.66 4.71
CA VAL A 129 -4.48 -17.00 4.97
C VAL A 129 -5.46 -17.09 3.78
N GLY A 130 -5.06 -17.69 2.66
CA GLY A 130 -5.92 -17.90 1.49
C GLY A 130 -6.14 -16.65 0.64
N LEU A 131 -5.10 -15.80 0.46
CA LEU A 131 -5.16 -14.69 -0.50
C LEU A 131 -5.17 -15.18 -1.96
N PRO A 132 -5.71 -14.38 -2.89
CA PRO A 132 -5.58 -14.69 -4.31
C PRO A 132 -4.12 -14.72 -4.76
N ALA A 133 -3.72 -15.80 -5.41
CA ALA A 133 -2.39 -15.98 -5.99
C ALA A 133 -2.47 -15.82 -7.51
N GLN A 134 -2.60 -14.60 -7.99
CA GLN A 134 -2.76 -14.28 -9.40
C GLN A 134 -1.59 -13.44 -9.91
N HIS A 135 -1.01 -13.83 -11.03
CA HIS A 135 -0.03 -13.02 -11.74
C HIS A 135 -0.69 -11.85 -12.46
N THR A 136 -0.14 -10.66 -12.30
CA THR A 136 -0.45 -9.47 -13.11
C THR A 136 0.64 -9.19 -14.15
N VAL A 137 1.74 -9.96 -14.11
CA VAL A 137 2.90 -9.82 -14.99
C VAL A 137 3.21 -11.16 -15.64
N GLY A 138 3.45 -11.15 -16.96
CA GLY A 138 3.81 -12.31 -17.73
C GLY A 138 5.29 -12.70 -17.59
N MET A 139 5.64 -13.84 -18.17
CA MET A 139 7.02 -14.37 -18.17
C MET A 139 8.01 -13.48 -18.93
N ASP A 140 7.53 -12.62 -19.81
CA ASP A 140 8.28 -11.62 -20.56
C ASP A 140 8.51 -10.32 -19.77
N GLY A 141 7.97 -10.22 -18.54
CA GLY A 141 8.05 -9.04 -17.69
C GLY A 141 7.08 -7.92 -18.10
N ALA A 142 6.10 -8.18 -18.95
CA ALA A 142 5.07 -7.25 -19.32
C ALA A 142 3.80 -7.46 -18.48
N PHE A 143 3.05 -6.38 -18.23
CA PHE A 143 1.73 -6.48 -17.59
C PHE A 143 0.78 -7.30 -18.46
N LEU A 144 0.06 -8.21 -17.82
CA LEU A 144 -0.98 -9.01 -18.46
C LEU A 144 -2.19 -8.13 -18.81
N SER A 145 -2.89 -8.53 -19.89
CA SER A 145 -4.13 -7.86 -20.29
C SER A 145 -5.19 -7.97 -19.20
N GLY A 146 -5.86 -6.87 -18.91
CA GLY A 146 -6.85 -6.76 -17.85
C GLY A 146 -6.28 -6.31 -16.50
N THR A 147 -4.97 -6.03 -16.40
CA THR A 147 -4.38 -5.46 -15.21
C THR A 147 -4.79 -3.99 -15.05
N HIS A 148 -4.54 -3.18 -16.05
CA HIS A 148 -5.01 -1.79 -16.16
C HIS A 148 -4.74 -1.25 -17.56
N SER A 149 -5.68 -0.48 -18.13
CA SER A 149 -5.61 -0.03 -19.53
C SER A 149 -4.35 0.78 -19.89
N GLU A 150 -3.75 1.50 -18.94
CA GLU A 150 -2.51 2.26 -19.13
C GLU A 150 -1.25 1.41 -18.93
N LEU A 151 -1.37 0.16 -18.43
CA LEU A 151 -0.25 -0.73 -18.09
C LEU A 151 -0.17 -1.96 -19.01
N ASP A 152 -1.29 -2.47 -19.48
CA ASP A 152 -1.41 -3.72 -20.24
C ASP A 152 -0.39 -3.80 -21.40
N GLY A 153 0.37 -4.89 -21.43
CA GLY A 153 1.39 -5.17 -22.45
C GLY A 153 2.69 -4.38 -22.30
N ARG A 154 2.82 -3.50 -21.32
CA ARG A 154 4.05 -2.71 -21.10
C ARG A 154 5.00 -3.42 -20.16
N TYR A 155 6.31 -3.24 -20.38
CA TYR A 155 7.35 -3.77 -19.49
C TYR A 155 7.31 -3.09 -18.12
N VAL A 156 7.26 -3.88 -17.04
CA VAL A 156 6.99 -3.38 -15.68
C VAL A 156 7.97 -2.31 -15.20
N LYS A 157 9.27 -2.42 -15.55
CA LYS A 157 10.29 -1.45 -15.13
C LYS A 157 10.16 -0.06 -15.77
N GLU A 158 9.31 0.07 -16.78
CA GLU A 158 9.02 1.34 -17.45
C GLU A 158 7.68 1.95 -16.99
N CYS A 159 7.02 1.30 -16.03
CA CYS A 159 5.66 1.66 -15.62
C CYS A 159 5.57 2.34 -14.26
N ASP A 160 6.65 2.41 -13.47
CA ASP A 160 6.60 2.98 -12.14
C ASP A 160 6.04 4.41 -12.14
N ASP A 161 6.54 5.29 -13.04
CA ASP A 161 6.00 6.64 -13.21
C ASP A 161 4.52 6.67 -13.60
N THR A 162 4.10 5.77 -14.49
CA THR A 162 2.69 5.67 -14.90
C THR A 162 1.80 5.26 -13.75
N ILE A 163 2.25 4.32 -12.91
CA ILE A 163 1.53 3.88 -11.71
C ILE A 163 1.41 5.03 -10.71
N MET A 164 2.48 5.77 -10.48
CA MET A 164 2.46 6.95 -9.61
C MET A 164 1.48 8.01 -10.12
N ASP A 165 1.44 8.25 -11.44
CA ASP A 165 0.49 9.19 -12.06
C ASP A 165 -0.97 8.72 -11.92
N ILE A 166 -1.25 7.41 -12.05
CA ILE A 166 -2.58 6.83 -11.82
C ILE A 166 -3.02 7.09 -10.38
N LEU A 167 -2.15 6.78 -9.42
CA LEU A 167 -2.45 6.99 -7.99
C LEU A 167 -2.62 8.46 -7.65
N MET A 168 -1.83 9.35 -8.25
CA MET A 168 -1.95 10.80 -8.06
C MET A 168 -3.28 11.33 -8.61
N LYS A 169 -3.67 10.94 -9.82
CA LYS A 169 -4.96 11.32 -10.44
C LYS A 169 -6.16 10.85 -9.60
N SER A 170 -6.02 9.72 -8.90
CA SER A 170 -7.03 9.15 -8.01
C SER A 170 -6.96 9.67 -6.57
N ASN A 171 -6.04 10.59 -6.28
CA ASN A 171 -5.76 11.12 -4.92
C ASN A 171 -5.41 10.01 -3.90
N LEU A 172 -4.69 8.99 -4.35
CA LEU A 172 -4.27 7.83 -3.55
C LEU A 172 -2.76 7.82 -3.27
N LEU A 173 -2.01 8.78 -3.81
CA LEU A 173 -0.59 8.92 -3.58
C LEU A 173 -0.33 9.93 -2.48
N TYR A 174 0.08 9.43 -1.29
CA TYR A 174 0.47 10.31 -0.20
C TYR A 174 1.83 10.99 -0.47
N ARG A 175 2.86 10.19 -0.82
CA ARG A 175 4.21 10.70 -1.07
C ARG A 175 5.04 9.71 -1.87
N GLU A 176 5.76 10.24 -2.85
CA GLU A 176 6.92 9.59 -3.45
C GLU A 176 8.16 9.95 -2.62
N LYS A 177 8.99 8.96 -2.27
CA LYS A 177 10.29 9.18 -1.61
C LYS A 177 11.37 8.95 -2.66
N GLU A 178 12.20 9.96 -2.90
CA GLU A 178 13.42 9.84 -3.72
C GLU A 178 14.48 8.96 -3.06
#